data_b2f946fc67883e89d343e44a8e17d90f
#
_entry.id   b2f946fc67883e89d343e44a8e17d90f
#
_cell.length_a   1.000
_cell.length_b   1.000
_cell.length_c   1.000
_cell.angle_alpha   90.00
_cell.angle_beta   90.00
_cell.angle_gamma   90.00
#
_symmetry.space_group_name_H-M   'P 1'
#
loop_
_entity.id
_entity.type
_entity.pdbx_description
1 polymer ?
#
loop_
_entity_poly.entity_id
_entity_poly.type
_entity_poly.pdbx_seq_one_letter_code
_entity_poly.pdbx_strand_id
1 'polypeptide(L)'
;MKYIDKSLDKQKGEQVVMEFLDCFYKRTGTYPDDMYNAFSTEIDDAHGHVKFRQRLIDEVLNPEQDGRCCYCMRKLSACLTTTVEHIMPNHAENKRELDEYRTKPTVLDNLPHPADFKKMNPIAFPPHPHPIAYQNLVLSCDGDLFKEKTKPVCCNLKRKHTFLPPFVLYENIEQTFEYMPDGTAEWTEDPEPPESRNNAIRILGLNRSILKMVRRIWFFCNDNGIDPHTAKKEVVVNTMMGYIASPDTSERETNMLFNFKISKYWELLLEYDAFAAIKHR
;
A
#
# COMPACT_ATOMS: atom_id res chain seq x y z
N MET A 1 -9.05 -2.21 2.14
CA MET A 1 -7.81 -1.81 2.86
C MET A 1 -7.58 -2.78 4.00
N LYS A 2 -6.34 -2.90 4.46
CA LYS A 2 -5.98 -3.74 5.60
C LYS A 2 -5.49 -2.86 6.74
N TYR A 3 -5.82 -3.23 7.97
CA TYR A 3 -5.22 -2.65 9.17
C TYR A 3 -3.76 -3.10 9.29
N ILE A 4 -2.89 -2.17 9.65
CA ILE A 4 -1.46 -2.43 9.87
C ILE A 4 -1.13 -2.06 11.31
N ASP A 5 -0.92 -3.08 12.13
CA ASP A 5 -0.56 -2.91 13.52
C ASP A 5 0.94 -2.66 13.68
N LYS A 6 1.30 -1.39 13.79
CA LYS A 6 2.68 -0.94 13.98
C LYS A 6 3.25 -1.26 15.36
N SER A 7 2.48 -1.85 16.27
CA SER A 7 2.98 -2.26 17.57
C SER A 7 3.67 -3.61 17.57
N LEU A 8 3.28 -4.52 16.68
CA LEU A 8 3.74 -5.91 16.64
C LEU A 8 5.24 -6.03 16.35
N ASP A 9 5.72 -5.36 15.31
CA ASP A 9 7.13 -5.42 14.89
C ASP A 9 7.90 -4.12 15.21
N LYS A 10 7.37 -3.30 16.11
CA LYS A 10 7.94 -1.99 16.46
C LYS A 10 9.41 -2.05 16.79
N GLN A 11 9.80 -2.93 17.71
CA GLN A 11 11.19 -3.05 18.15
C GLN A 11 12.13 -3.41 16.99
N LYS A 12 11.71 -4.34 16.14
CA LYS A 12 12.49 -4.79 14.99
C LYS A 12 12.63 -3.70 13.93
N GLY A 13 11.53 -3.00 13.64
CA GLY A 13 11.54 -1.89 12.68
C GLY A 13 12.38 -0.70 13.15
N GLU A 14 12.26 -0.30 14.43
CA GLU A 14 13.07 0.75 15.04
C GLU A 14 14.56 0.36 15.08
N GLN A 15 14.88 -0.91 15.32
CA GLN A 15 16.25 -1.42 15.31
C GLN A 15 16.94 -1.25 13.95
N VAL A 16 16.25 -1.57 12.85
CA VAL A 16 16.81 -1.39 11.49
C VAL A 16 17.13 0.08 11.21
N VAL A 17 16.24 0.99 11.61
CA VAL A 17 16.43 2.43 11.43
C VAL A 17 17.58 2.96 12.31
N MET A 18 17.66 2.49 13.55
CA MET A 18 18.73 2.85 14.48
C MET A 18 20.10 2.42 13.94
N GLU A 19 20.22 1.19 13.46
CA GLU A 19 21.45 0.66 12.87
C GLU A 19 21.89 1.45 11.63
N PHE A 20 20.92 1.87 10.79
CA PHE A 20 21.21 2.75 9.66
C PHE A 20 21.82 4.08 10.13
N LEU A 21 21.17 4.76 11.06
CA LEU A 21 21.62 6.05 11.57
C LEU A 21 23.00 5.96 12.22
N ASP A 22 23.23 4.92 13.00
CA ASP A 22 24.51 4.62 13.63
C ASP A 22 25.63 4.38 12.61
N CYS A 23 25.35 3.54 11.61
CA CYS A 23 26.29 3.24 10.54
C CYS A 23 26.63 4.50 9.74
N PHE A 24 25.65 5.30 9.39
CA PHE A 24 25.83 6.55 8.66
C PHE A 24 26.66 7.56 9.46
N TYR A 25 26.30 7.76 10.76
CA TYR A 25 27.00 8.70 11.64
C TYR A 25 28.45 8.31 11.89
N LYS A 26 28.73 7.02 12.14
CA LYS A 26 30.12 6.52 12.31
C LYS A 26 30.99 6.80 11.10
N ARG A 27 30.39 6.79 9.89
CA ARG A 27 31.11 7.01 8.64
C ARG A 27 31.35 8.49 8.32
N THR A 28 30.35 9.35 8.61
CA THR A 28 30.35 10.74 8.14
C THR A 28 30.53 11.78 9.24
N GLY A 29 30.35 11.40 10.50
CA GLY A 29 30.34 12.31 11.65
C GLY A 29 29.07 13.14 11.79
N THR A 30 28.09 12.99 10.89
CA THR A 30 26.85 13.77 10.88
C THR A 30 25.68 12.88 10.44
N TYR A 31 24.44 13.34 10.68
CA TYR A 31 23.26 12.72 10.08
C TYR A 31 23.01 13.25 8.67
N PRO A 32 22.42 12.44 7.75
CA PRO A 32 22.17 12.86 6.37
C PRO A 32 21.17 14.01 6.29
N ASP A 33 21.34 14.89 5.30
CA ASP A 33 20.40 15.97 5.03
C ASP A 33 19.09 15.43 4.43
N ASP A 34 19.21 14.59 3.42
CA ASP A 34 18.08 13.80 2.90
C ASP A 34 18.14 12.40 3.51
N MET A 35 17.40 12.23 4.62
CA MET A 35 17.41 10.98 5.39
C MET A 35 16.85 9.80 4.61
N TYR A 36 15.77 10.00 3.83
CA TYR A 36 15.16 8.91 3.10
C TYR A 36 15.99 8.47 1.89
N ASN A 37 16.59 9.40 1.18
CA ASN A 37 17.51 9.08 0.09
C ASN A 37 18.72 8.30 0.61
N ALA A 38 19.31 8.75 1.71
CA ALA A 38 20.43 8.05 2.35
C ALA A 38 20.01 6.65 2.84
N PHE A 39 18.83 6.51 3.45
CA PHE A 39 18.30 5.22 3.89
C PHE A 39 18.03 4.26 2.72
N SER A 40 17.71 4.79 1.56
CA SER A 40 17.44 4.03 0.33
C SER A 40 18.71 3.64 -0.41
N THR A 41 19.84 4.27 -0.08
CA THR A 41 21.14 4.03 -0.70
C THR A 41 21.88 2.92 0.05
N GLU A 42 22.63 2.12 -0.70
CA GLU A 42 23.51 1.10 -0.12
C GLU A 42 24.68 1.74 0.65
N ILE A 43 24.93 1.27 1.85
CA ILE A 43 25.99 1.77 2.72
C ILE A 43 27.00 0.65 2.97
N ASP A 44 28.29 0.96 2.79
CA ASP A 44 29.38 0.07 3.17
C ASP A 44 29.54 0.10 4.69
N ASP A 45 29.50 -1.07 5.30
CA ASP A 45 29.88 -1.26 6.70
C ASP A 45 31.11 -2.17 6.82
N ALA A 46 31.53 -2.50 8.05
CA ALA A 46 32.65 -3.38 8.32
C ALA A 46 32.44 -4.84 7.81
N HIS A 47 31.22 -5.20 7.43
CA HIS A 47 30.80 -6.53 7.00
C HIS A 47 30.38 -6.59 5.53
N GLY A 48 30.42 -5.47 4.80
CA GLY A 48 30.05 -5.37 3.39
C GLY A 48 28.99 -4.31 3.10
N HIS A 49 28.28 -4.48 1.98
CA HIS A 49 27.27 -3.55 1.54
C HIS A 49 25.91 -3.84 2.20
N VAL A 50 25.38 -2.89 2.97
CA VAL A 50 24.09 -3.02 3.66
C VAL A 50 23.03 -2.19 2.97
N LYS A 51 21.90 -2.82 2.66
CA LYS A 51 20.70 -2.22 2.08
C LYS A 51 19.63 -2.10 3.16
N PHE A 52 19.73 -1.12 4.03
CA PHE A 52 18.84 -0.98 5.19
C PHE A 52 17.36 -0.88 4.80
N ARG A 53 17.03 -0.13 3.72
CA ARG A 53 15.68 -0.05 3.21
C ARG A 53 15.16 -1.42 2.75
N GLN A 54 15.97 -2.19 2.03
CA GLN A 54 15.57 -3.53 1.60
C GLN A 54 15.39 -4.48 2.78
N ARG A 55 16.29 -4.39 3.75
CA ARG A 55 16.19 -5.17 4.99
C ARG A 55 14.91 -4.84 5.75
N LEU A 56 14.53 -3.55 5.88
CA LEU A 56 13.26 -3.15 6.49
C LEU A 56 12.05 -3.73 5.74
N ILE A 57 12.10 -3.71 4.40
CA ILE A 57 11.05 -4.30 3.57
C ILE A 57 10.90 -5.80 3.86
N ASP A 58 11.99 -6.55 3.75
CA ASP A 58 11.97 -8.01 3.76
C ASP A 58 11.68 -8.58 5.16
N GLU A 59 12.25 -7.96 6.18
CA GLU A 59 12.18 -8.49 7.54
C GLU A 59 10.99 -7.96 8.35
N VAL A 60 10.43 -6.81 7.98
CA VAL A 60 9.41 -6.13 8.79
C VAL A 60 8.16 -5.81 7.98
N LEU A 61 8.25 -4.90 6.99
CA LEU A 61 7.06 -4.37 6.33
C LEU A 61 6.30 -5.41 5.50
N ASN A 62 7.03 -6.30 4.83
CA ASN A 62 6.42 -7.31 3.99
C ASN A 62 5.71 -8.41 4.81
N PRO A 63 6.32 -8.97 5.88
CA PRO A 63 5.61 -9.85 6.81
C PRO A 63 4.39 -9.20 7.49
N GLU A 64 4.53 -7.97 7.96
CA GLU A 64 3.47 -7.21 8.64
C GLU A 64 2.21 -7.03 7.75
N GLN A 65 2.41 -6.95 6.43
CA GLN A 65 1.35 -6.75 5.44
C GLN A 65 0.94 -8.01 4.68
N ASP A 66 1.44 -9.20 5.07
CA ASP A 66 1.23 -10.47 4.34
C ASP A 66 1.60 -10.37 2.85
N GLY A 67 2.64 -9.62 2.53
CA GLY A 67 3.09 -9.42 1.17
C GLY A 67 2.09 -8.67 0.27
N ARG A 68 1.25 -7.77 0.83
CA ARG A 68 0.16 -7.10 0.09
C ARG A 68 0.25 -5.59 0.17
N CYS A 69 -0.22 -4.93 -0.89
CA CYS A 69 -0.42 -3.49 -0.91
C CYS A 69 -1.42 -3.07 0.18
N CYS A 70 -1.04 -2.13 1.04
CA CYS A 70 -1.88 -1.61 2.13
C CYS A 70 -3.22 -1.01 1.65
N TYR A 71 -3.29 -0.55 0.40
CA TYR A 71 -4.47 0.12 -0.14
C TYR A 71 -5.39 -0.80 -0.95
N CYS A 72 -4.86 -1.49 -1.96
CA CYS A 72 -5.69 -2.27 -2.89
C CYS A 72 -5.61 -3.78 -2.70
N MET A 73 -4.81 -4.27 -1.76
CA MET A 73 -4.63 -5.70 -1.44
C MET A 73 -3.92 -6.52 -2.54
N ARG A 74 -3.35 -5.87 -3.55
CA ARG A 74 -2.54 -6.53 -4.57
C ARG A 74 -1.34 -7.19 -3.93
N LYS A 75 -1.05 -8.43 -4.30
CA LYS A 75 0.17 -9.12 -3.91
C LYS A 75 1.40 -8.37 -4.41
N LEU A 76 2.37 -8.16 -3.55
CA LEU A 76 3.61 -7.46 -3.86
C LEU A 76 4.66 -8.49 -4.26
N SER A 77 5.24 -8.34 -5.44
CA SER A 77 6.41 -9.11 -5.83
C SER A 77 7.68 -8.36 -5.43
N ALA A 78 8.66 -9.08 -4.91
CA ALA A 78 9.85 -8.50 -4.28
C ALA A 78 10.68 -7.53 -5.15
N CYS A 79 10.46 -7.51 -6.47
CA CYS A 79 11.35 -6.76 -7.38
C CYS A 79 10.67 -5.73 -8.29
N LEU A 80 9.37 -5.85 -8.59
CA LEU A 80 8.79 -5.09 -9.71
C LEU A 80 7.59 -4.20 -9.37
N THR A 81 6.89 -4.46 -8.28
CA THR A 81 5.63 -3.77 -7.96
C THR A 81 5.57 -3.19 -6.56
N THR A 82 6.65 -3.34 -5.77
CA THR A 82 6.69 -2.92 -4.37
C THR A 82 7.34 -1.56 -4.21
N THR A 83 6.62 -0.63 -3.61
CA THR A 83 7.15 0.68 -3.21
C THR A 83 6.97 0.88 -1.72
N VAL A 84 7.96 1.53 -1.09
CA VAL A 84 7.78 2.04 0.28
C VAL A 84 7.00 3.35 0.18
N GLU A 85 5.90 3.38 0.86
CA GLU A 85 4.98 4.51 0.93
C GLU A 85 5.10 5.20 2.29
N HIS A 86 5.15 6.52 2.27
CA HIS A 86 5.09 7.33 3.47
C HIS A 86 3.64 7.69 3.76
N ILE A 87 3.14 7.31 4.94
CA ILE A 87 1.82 7.72 5.39
C ILE A 87 1.81 9.24 5.54
N MET A 88 2.73 9.78 6.32
CA MET A 88 3.06 11.19 6.43
C MET A 88 4.13 11.52 5.38
N PRO A 89 3.90 12.45 4.45
CA PRO A 89 4.81 12.70 3.33
C PRO A 89 6.26 12.95 3.75
N ASN A 90 7.20 12.38 3.00
CA ASN A 90 8.63 12.53 3.23
C ASN A 90 9.09 14.01 3.21
N HIS A 91 8.52 14.81 2.31
CA HIS A 91 8.83 16.22 2.12
C HIS A 91 7.80 17.16 2.76
N ALA A 92 7.19 16.76 3.89
CA ALA A 92 6.37 17.68 4.65
C ALA A 92 7.27 18.79 5.24
N GLU A 93 7.26 19.96 4.58
CA GLU A 93 8.23 21.04 4.86
C GLU A 93 7.84 21.89 6.06
N ASN A 94 6.58 21.85 6.46
CA ASN A 94 6.08 22.71 7.52
C ASN A 94 5.28 21.94 8.57
N LYS A 95 5.28 22.52 9.78
CA LYS A 95 4.60 21.92 10.93
C LYS A 95 3.11 21.71 10.70
N ARG A 96 2.45 22.58 9.94
CA ARG A 96 1.01 22.49 9.65
C ARG A 96 0.68 21.24 8.87
N GLU A 97 1.49 20.91 7.85
CA GLU A 97 1.31 19.67 7.06
C GLU A 97 1.46 18.42 7.93
N LEU A 98 2.42 18.43 8.86
CA LEU A 98 2.59 17.34 9.82
C LEU A 98 1.43 17.27 10.82
N ASP A 99 0.93 18.40 11.28
CA ASP A 99 -0.16 18.46 12.24
C ASP A 99 -1.48 17.91 11.66
N GLU A 100 -1.69 17.98 10.34
CA GLU A 100 -2.85 17.36 9.67
C GLU A 100 -2.88 15.84 9.83
N TYR A 101 -1.73 15.19 9.94
CA TYR A 101 -1.63 13.74 10.21
C TYR A 101 -1.80 13.37 11.68
N ARG A 102 -1.79 14.36 12.57
CA ARG A 102 -1.87 14.22 14.04
C ARG A 102 -3.24 14.53 14.60
N THR A 103 -4.25 14.68 13.74
CA THR A 103 -5.62 15.01 14.17
C THR A 103 -6.30 13.89 14.95
N LYS A 104 -5.80 12.66 14.81
CA LYS A 104 -6.23 11.50 15.61
C LYS A 104 -5.01 10.85 16.25
N PRO A 105 -5.12 10.35 17.49
CA PRO A 105 -4.05 9.62 18.14
C PRO A 105 -3.62 8.42 17.29
N THR A 106 -2.40 8.45 16.80
CA THR A 106 -1.77 7.34 16.08
C THR A 106 -0.31 7.23 16.48
N VAL A 107 0.34 6.17 16.03
CA VAL A 107 1.79 5.98 16.22
C VAL A 107 2.65 7.06 15.53
N LEU A 108 2.03 7.96 14.76
CA LEU A 108 2.71 9.05 14.05
C LEU A 108 2.86 10.34 14.89
N ASP A 109 2.15 10.46 16.01
CA ASP A 109 2.00 11.73 16.75
C ASP A 109 3.32 12.34 17.25
N ASN A 110 4.29 11.50 17.57
CA ASN A 110 5.55 11.90 18.18
C ASN A 110 6.75 11.82 17.23
N LEU A 111 6.54 11.64 15.95
CA LEU A 111 7.65 11.53 14.99
C LEU A 111 8.27 12.92 14.77
N PRO A 112 9.58 13.12 15.05
CA PRO A 112 10.21 14.40 14.90
C PRO A 112 10.43 14.78 13.44
N HIS A 113 10.50 16.09 13.19
CA HIS A 113 11.05 16.59 11.93
C HIS A 113 12.58 16.32 11.90
N PRO A 114 13.19 16.05 10.71
CA PRO A 114 14.62 15.80 10.60
C PRO A 114 15.51 16.88 11.22
N ALA A 115 15.15 18.16 11.06
CA ALA A 115 15.90 19.27 11.62
C ALA A 115 15.88 19.30 13.16
N ASP A 116 14.80 18.87 13.79
CA ASP A 116 14.70 18.79 15.24
C ASP A 116 15.45 17.57 15.77
N PHE A 117 15.33 16.44 15.10
CA PHE A 117 16.08 15.23 15.44
C PHE A 117 17.61 15.48 15.47
N LYS A 118 18.13 16.18 14.47
CA LYS A 118 19.57 16.53 14.38
C LYS A 118 20.06 17.35 15.58
N LYS A 119 19.20 18.12 16.21
CA LYS A 119 19.52 18.95 17.41
C LYS A 119 19.47 18.15 18.71
N MET A 120 18.72 17.05 18.73
CA MET A 120 18.35 16.38 19.98
C MET A 120 19.43 15.48 20.57
N ASN A 121 20.34 14.93 19.78
CA ASN A 121 21.46 14.16 20.30
C ASN A 121 22.19 13.32 19.23
N PRO A 122 23.49 12.99 19.41
CA PRO A 122 24.23 12.07 18.54
C PRO A 122 23.78 10.60 18.66
N ILE A 123 22.80 10.27 19.49
CA ILE A 123 22.38 8.89 19.71
C ILE A 123 21.12 8.61 18.90
N ALA A 124 21.20 7.60 18.04
CA ALA A 124 20.14 7.23 17.09
C ALA A 124 18.91 6.54 17.72
N PHE A 125 18.51 6.93 18.93
CA PHE A 125 17.35 6.34 19.60
C PHE A 125 15.99 6.85 19.05
N PRO A 126 14.94 6.01 19.11
CA PRO A 126 13.57 6.45 18.82
C PRO A 126 13.12 7.58 19.79
N PRO A 127 12.18 8.44 19.35
CA PRO A 127 11.49 8.39 18.04
C PRO A 127 12.37 8.88 16.88
N HIS A 128 12.33 8.12 15.78
CA HIS A 128 13.09 8.45 14.58
C HIS A 128 12.39 9.53 13.74
N PRO A 129 13.13 10.26 12.87
CA PRO A 129 12.54 11.26 12.00
C PRO A 129 11.50 10.66 11.04
N HIS A 130 10.40 11.37 10.81
CA HIS A 130 9.27 10.89 10.02
C HIS A 130 9.65 10.32 8.62
N PRO A 131 10.69 10.81 7.90
CA PRO A 131 11.04 10.25 6.59
C PRO A 131 11.54 8.81 6.64
N ILE A 132 12.08 8.36 7.78
CA ILE A 132 12.65 7.03 7.95
C ILE A 132 12.05 6.25 9.12
N ALA A 133 11.18 6.88 9.91
CA ALA A 133 10.54 6.21 11.02
C ALA A 133 9.72 5.01 10.54
N TYR A 134 10.00 3.84 11.09
CA TYR A 134 9.29 2.60 10.76
C TYR A 134 7.76 2.76 10.83
N GLN A 135 7.28 3.50 11.82
CA GLN A 135 5.84 3.75 12.03
C GLN A 135 5.19 4.49 10.86
N ASN A 136 5.96 5.28 10.12
CA ASN A 136 5.50 6.06 8.98
C ASN A 136 5.60 5.32 7.65
N LEU A 137 6.22 4.14 7.62
CA LEU A 137 6.52 3.42 6.39
C LEU A 137 5.61 2.20 6.23
N VAL A 138 4.99 2.09 5.07
CA VAL A 138 4.18 0.93 4.67
C VAL A 138 4.53 0.52 3.25
N LEU A 139 4.12 -0.67 2.83
CA LEU A 139 4.29 -1.11 1.45
C LEU A 139 3.02 -0.84 0.65
N SER A 140 3.21 -0.30 -0.53
CA SER A 140 2.16 -0.20 -1.55
C SER A 140 2.65 -0.79 -2.87
N CYS A 141 1.71 -1.10 -3.77
CA CYS A 141 2.08 -1.40 -5.15
C CYS A 141 2.54 -0.12 -5.85
N ASP A 142 3.31 -0.29 -6.94
CA ASP A 142 3.74 0.80 -7.81
C ASP A 142 2.57 1.57 -8.45
N GLY A 143 1.34 1.02 -8.33
CA GLY A 143 0.13 1.62 -8.87
C GLY A 143 -0.05 1.44 -10.37
N ASP A 144 0.90 0.82 -11.04
CA ASP A 144 0.82 0.52 -12.47
C ASP A 144 0.14 -0.83 -12.69
N LEU A 145 -1.07 -0.79 -13.23
CA LEU A 145 -1.85 -2.00 -13.44
C LEU A 145 -1.44 -2.77 -14.70
N PHE A 146 -0.82 -2.12 -15.70
CA PHE A 146 -0.56 -2.76 -17.01
C PHE A 146 0.77 -2.45 -17.68
N LYS A 147 1.63 -1.63 -17.11
CA LYS A 147 2.90 -1.19 -17.72
C LYS A 147 2.76 -0.62 -19.15
N GLU A 148 1.65 0.04 -19.44
CA GLU A 148 1.34 0.64 -20.75
C GLU A 148 1.37 2.18 -20.71
N LYS A 149 1.59 2.85 -21.86
CA LYS A 149 1.75 4.32 -21.94
C LYS A 149 0.51 5.13 -21.49
N THR A 150 -0.69 4.57 -21.62
CA THR A 150 -1.97 5.20 -21.18
C THR A 150 -2.59 4.39 -20.07
N LYS A 151 -2.08 4.57 -18.84
CA LYS A 151 -2.29 3.63 -17.74
C LYS A 151 -3.42 4.04 -16.81
N PRO A 152 -4.33 3.12 -16.45
CA PRO A 152 -5.06 3.28 -15.22
C PRO A 152 -4.10 3.11 -14.03
N VAL A 153 -3.89 4.18 -13.26
CA VAL A 153 -3.02 4.17 -12.09
C VAL A 153 -3.85 4.15 -10.81
N CYS A 154 -3.31 3.49 -9.79
CA CYS A 154 -3.90 3.44 -8.44
C CYS A 154 -2.83 3.64 -7.35
N CYS A 155 -3.22 3.55 -6.10
CA CYS A 155 -2.36 3.56 -4.92
C CYS A 155 -1.31 4.68 -4.95
N ASN A 156 -0.03 4.36 -4.70
CA ASN A 156 1.04 5.34 -4.62
C ASN A 156 1.15 6.23 -5.86
N LEU A 157 1.18 5.64 -7.05
CA LEU A 157 1.32 6.40 -8.30
C LEU A 157 0.16 7.38 -8.55
N LYS A 158 -1.05 7.03 -8.06
CA LYS A 158 -2.23 7.90 -8.13
C LYS A 158 -2.24 8.95 -7.02
N ARG A 159 -1.88 8.56 -5.80
CA ARG A 159 -1.85 9.44 -4.63
C ARG A 159 -0.81 10.54 -4.77
N LYS A 160 0.40 10.20 -5.19
CA LYS A 160 1.56 11.13 -5.21
C LYS A 160 1.78 11.74 -3.81
N HIS A 161 1.74 13.07 -3.72
CA HIS A 161 1.91 13.84 -2.46
C HIS A 161 0.57 14.33 -1.87
N THR A 162 -0.56 13.84 -2.40
CA THR A 162 -1.87 14.28 -1.89
C THR A 162 -2.06 13.77 -0.45
N PHE A 163 -2.52 14.68 0.43
CA PHE A 163 -2.88 14.34 1.79
C PHE A 163 -3.91 13.19 1.80
N LEU A 164 -3.67 12.23 2.66
CA LEU A 164 -4.55 11.11 2.92
C LEU A 164 -4.47 10.78 4.41
N PRO A 165 -5.58 10.81 5.16
CA PRO A 165 -5.58 10.37 6.55
C PRO A 165 -4.97 8.98 6.70
N PRO A 166 -4.34 8.66 7.83
CA PRO A 166 -3.62 7.40 8.04
C PRO A 166 -4.56 6.21 8.24
N PHE A 167 -5.52 6.02 7.34
CA PHE A 167 -6.59 5.01 7.44
C PHE A 167 -6.07 3.59 7.71
N VAL A 168 -4.94 3.22 7.11
CA VAL A 168 -4.34 1.89 7.29
C VAL A 168 -3.84 1.63 8.72
N LEU A 169 -3.75 2.67 9.55
CA LEU A 169 -3.40 2.58 10.97
C LEU A 169 -4.63 2.59 11.90
N TYR A 170 -5.84 2.66 11.36
CA TYR A 170 -7.05 2.64 12.17
C TYR A 170 -7.53 1.20 12.37
N GLU A 171 -7.62 0.74 13.62
CA GLU A 171 -7.99 -0.62 13.98
C GLU A 171 -9.32 -1.09 13.36
N ASN A 172 -10.25 -0.15 13.17
CA ASN A 172 -11.55 -0.45 12.60
C ASN A 172 -11.61 -0.37 11.06
N ILE A 173 -10.48 -0.15 10.37
CA ILE A 173 -10.47 0.06 8.91
C ILE A 173 -11.10 -1.10 8.14
N GLU A 174 -10.86 -2.33 8.56
CA GLU A 174 -11.39 -3.52 7.90
C GLU A 174 -12.90 -3.69 8.09
N GLN A 175 -13.46 -3.07 9.12
CA GLN A 175 -14.90 -3.09 9.42
C GLN A 175 -15.66 -1.96 8.72
N THR A 176 -14.96 -0.86 8.45
CA THR A 176 -15.54 0.36 7.89
C THR A 176 -15.28 0.54 6.39
N PHE A 177 -14.55 -0.39 5.78
CA PHE A 177 -14.22 -0.38 4.36
C PHE A 177 -14.62 -1.70 3.70
N GLU A 178 -15.58 -1.64 2.81
CA GLU A 178 -16.16 -2.82 2.17
C GLU A 178 -15.95 -2.85 0.66
N TYR A 179 -16.08 -4.04 0.10
CA TYR A 179 -16.11 -4.26 -1.34
C TYR A 179 -17.47 -4.81 -1.72
N MET A 180 -18.18 -4.07 -2.56
CA MET A 180 -19.52 -4.40 -3.01
C MET A 180 -19.50 -5.49 -4.09
N PRO A 181 -20.63 -6.22 -4.31
CA PRO A 181 -20.71 -7.25 -5.34
C PRO A 181 -20.35 -6.77 -6.75
N ASP A 182 -20.61 -5.49 -7.06
CA ASP A 182 -20.21 -4.85 -8.32
C ASP A 182 -18.72 -4.51 -8.40
N GLY A 183 -17.93 -4.89 -7.39
CA GLY A 183 -16.50 -4.64 -7.26
C GLY A 183 -16.16 -3.23 -6.78
N THR A 184 -17.14 -2.39 -6.46
CA THR A 184 -16.91 -1.05 -5.92
C THR A 184 -16.34 -1.15 -4.51
N ALA A 185 -15.36 -0.30 -4.20
CA ALA A 185 -14.88 -0.10 -2.84
C ALA A 185 -15.67 1.05 -2.23
N GLU A 186 -16.24 0.83 -1.05
CA GLU A 186 -17.07 1.80 -0.36
C GLU A 186 -16.75 1.85 1.14
N TRP A 187 -17.13 2.95 1.77
CA TRP A 187 -17.11 3.07 3.21
C TRP A 187 -18.49 2.71 3.75
N THR A 188 -18.53 1.91 4.80
CA THR A 188 -19.74 1.69 5.57
C THR A 188 -20.14 2.93 6.37
N GLU A 189 -21.34 3.00 6.87
CA GLU A 189 -22.02 4.22 7.39
C GLU A 189 -21.37 4.89 8.62
N ASP A 190 -20.19 4.53 9.07
CA ASP A 190 -19.66 5.01 10.35
C ASP A 190 -18.75 6.26 10.29
N PRO A 191 -18.56 6.95 11.38
CA PRO A 191 -18.71 8.37 11.75
C PRO A 191 -17.56 9.32 11.43
N GLU A 192 -16.73 9.07 10.42
CA GLU A 192 -15.73 10.04 9.97
C GLU A 192 -16.32 10.98 8.91
N PRO A 193 -15.85 12.22 8.79
CA PRO A 193 -16.43 13.16 7.82
C PRO A 193 -16.49 12.54 6.43
N PRO A 194 -17.67 12.45 5.81
CA PRO A 194 -17.87 11.73 4.53
C PRO A 194 -16.93 12.19 3.42
N GLU A 195 -16.52 13.46 3.47
CA GLU A 195 -15.69 14.09 2.45
C GLU A 195 -14.26 13.52 2.39
N SER A 196 -13.62 13.24 3.52
CA SER A 196 -12.26 12.69 3.53
C SER A 196 -12.23 11.24 3.06
N ARG A 197 -13.29 10.47 3.33
CA ARG A 197 -13.41 9.04 2.97
C ARG A 197 -13.64 8.84 1.49
N ASN A 198 -14.64 9.52 0.92
CA ASN A 198 -14.90 9.49 -0.51
C ASN A 198 -13.69 10.01 -1.30
N ASN A 199 -12.99 11.00 -0.75
CA ASN A 199 -11.74 11.47 -1.31
C ASN A 199 -10.65 10.39 -1.29
N ALA A 200 -10.52 9.58 -0.24
CA ALA A 200 -9.50 8.52 -0.18
C ALA A 200 -9.65 7.52 -1.32
N ILE A 201 -10.85 7.01 -1.57
CA ILE A 201 -11.13 6.09 -2.69
C ILE A 201 -10.74 6.73 -4.03
N ARG A 202 -11.08 8.00 -4.22
CA ARG A 202 -10.76 8.77 -5.44
C ARG A 202 -9.28 9.06 -5.58
N ILE A 203 -8.62 9.49 -4.50
CA ILE A 203 -7.18 9.79 -4.45
C ILE A 203 -6.36 8.54 -4.76
N LEU A 204 -6.73 7.41 -4.16
CA LEU A 204 -6.08 6.13 -4.39
C LEU A 204 -6.53 5.44 -5.70
N GLY A 205 -7.60 5.92 -6.34
CA GLY A 205 -8.14 5.32 -7.55
C GLY A 205 -8.67 3.90 -7.36
N LEU A 206 -9.18 3.57 -6.17
CA LEU A 206 -9.60 2.21 -5.83
C LEU A 206 -10.83 1.74 -6.64
N ASN A 207 -11.64 2.66 -7.16
CA ASN A 207 -12.79 2.36 -8.02
C ASN A 207 -12.49 2.51 -9.53
N ARG A 208 -11.21 2.36 -9.92
CA ARG A 208 -10.89 2.20 -11.34
C ARG A 208 -11.58 0.97 -11.91
N SER A 209 -12.13 1.11 -13.11
CA SER A 209 -12.92 0.05 -13.77
C SER A 209 -12.24 -1.31 -13.74
N ILE A 210 -10.92 -1.33 -13.94
CA ILE A 210 -10.14 -2.57 -13.89
C ILE A 210 -10.10 -3.21 -12.50
N LEU A 211 -9.95 -2.41 -11.42
CA LEU A 211 -9.95 -2.94 -10.06
C LEU A 211 -11.34 -3.45 -9.66
N LYS A 212 -12.40 -2.73 -10.06
CA LYS A 212 -13.78 -3.19 -9.88
C LYS A 212 -13.98 -4.54 -10.56
N MET A 213 -13.53 -4.66 -11.80
CA MET A 213 -13.69 -5.88 -12.58
C MET A 213 -12.91 -7.07 -12.00
N VAL A 214 -11.67 -6.86 -11.56
CA VAL A 214 -10.89 -7.91 -10.90
C VAL A 214 -11.63 -8.44 -9.66
N ARG A 215 -12.18 -7.56 -8.83
CA ARG A 215 -12.96 -7.96 -7.65
C ARG A 215 -14.22 -8.72 -8.01
N ARG A 216 -15.00 -8.22 -8.98
CA ARG A 216 -16.20 -8.90 -9.49
C ARG A 216 -15.92 -10.31 -9.98
N ILE A 217 -14.79 -10.50 -10.69
CA ILE A 217 -14.40 -11.82 -11.16
C ILE A 217 -14.09 -12.76 -9.99
N TRP A 218 -13.36 -12.28 -8.99
CA TRP A 218 -13.10 -13.06 -7.79
C TRP A 218 -14.39 -13.44 -7.07
N PHE A 219 -15.31 -12.50 -6.85
CA PHE A 219 -16.61 -12.76 -6.22
C PHE A 219 -17.41 -13.77 -7.02
N PHE A 220 -17.49 -13.59 -8.33
CA PHE A 220 -18.19 -14.52 -9.20
C PHE A 220 -17.57 -15.94 -9.16
N CYS A 221 -16.27 -16.05 -9.19
CA CYS A 221 -15.58 -17.34 -9.05
C CYS A 221 -15.87 -17.99 -7.69
N ASN A 222 -15.83 -17.23 -6.61
CA ASN A 222 -16.16 -17.70 -5.28
C ASN A 222 -17.61 -18.23 -5.20
N ASP A 223 -18.57 -17.49 -5.74
CA ASP A 223 -19.99 -17.86 -5.74
C ASP A 223 -20.23 -19.14 -6.53
N ASN A 224 -19.41 -19.43 -7.54
CA ASN A 224 -19.49 -20.63 -8.36
C ASN A 224 -18.53 -21.76 -7.94
N GLY A 225 -17.82 -21.60 -6.82
CA GLY A 225 -16.88 -22.61 -6.32
C GLY A 225 -15.66 -22.81 -7.22
N ILE A 226 -15.27 -21.77 -7.97
CA ILE A 226 -14.11 -21.78 -8.87
C ILE A 226 -12.95 -21.06 -8.20
N ASP A 227 -11.83 -21.76 -8.02
CA ASP A 227 -10.59 -21.14 -7.59
C ASP A 227 -9.71 -20.81 -8.80
N PRO A 228 -9.48 -19.53 -9.12
CA PRO A 228 -8.65 -19.11 -10.24
C PRO A 228 -7.20 -19.62 -10.19
N HIS A 229 -6.65 -19.95 -9.01
CA HIS A 229 -5.30 -20.48 -8.90
C HIS A 229 -5.17 -21.94 -9.34
N THR A 230 -6.23 -22.72 -9.14
CA THR A 230 -6.23 -24.17 -9.41
C THR A 230 -7.02 -24.53 -10.64
N ALA A 231 -7.96 -23.70 -11.04
CA ALA A 231 -8.76 -23.93 -12.23
C ALA A 231 -7.96 -23.71 -13.52
N LYS A 232 -8.29 -24.48 -14.55
CA LYS A 232 -7.75 -24.21 -15.88
C LYS A 232 -8.20 -22.84 -16.36
N LYS A 233 -7.27 -22.08 -16.95
CA LYS A 233 -7.52 -20.73 -17.47
C LYS A 233 -8.77 -20.66 -18.37
N GLU A 234 -8.97 -21.68 -19.21
CA GLU A 234 -10.12 -21.78 -20.11
C GLU A 234 -11.45 -21.86 -19.34
N VAL A 235 -11.47 -22.56 -18.20
CA VAL A 235 -12.68 -22.65 -17.34
C VAL A 235 -13.02 -21.29 -16.80
N VAL A 236 -12.04 -20.59 -16.24
CA VAL A 236 -12.27 -19.25 -15.69
C VAL A 236 -12.67 -18.26 -16.79
N VAL A 237 -12.02 -18.31 -17.95
CA VAL A 237 -12.37 -17.49 -19.12
C VAL A 237 -13.80 -17.75 -19.58
N ASN A 238 -14.22 -19.00 -19.71
CA ASN A 238 -15.59 -19.35 -20.11
C ASN A 238 -16.62 -18.90 -19.07
N THR A 239 -16.29 -19.03 -17.79
CA THR A 239 -17.14 -18.56 -16.69
C THR A 239 -17.24 -17.02 -16.74
N MET A 240 -16.14 -16.31 -16.97
CA MET A 240 -16.15 -14.86 -17.19
C MET A 240 -16.98 -14.46 -18.41
N MET A 241 -16.90 -15.20 -19.50
CA MET A 241 -17.70 -14.93 -20.70
C MET A 241 -19.19 -15.11 -20.42
N GLY A 242 -19.57 -16.14 -19.66
CA GLY A 242 -20.93 -16.32 -19.19
C GLY A 242 -21.42 -15.15 -18.31
N TYR A 243 -20.54 -14.63 -17.46
CA TYR A 243 -20.81 -13.47 -16.63
C TYR A 243 -20.99 -12.16 -17.44
N ILE A 244 -20.16 -11.96 -18.47
CA ILE A 244 -20.24 -10.80 -19.37
C ILE A 244 -21.54 -10.82 -20.17
N ALA A 245 -22.01 -12.00 -20.55
CA ALA A 245 -23.28 -12.18 -21.23
C ALA A 245 -24.51 -12.01 -20.32
N SER A 246 -24.30 -11.79 -19.02
CA SER A 246 -25.37 -11.51 -18.06
C SER A 246 -26.05 -10.18 -18.39
N PRO A 247 -27.40 -10.10 -18.30
CA PRO A 247 -28.13 -8.87 -18.60
C PRO A 247 -27.78 -7.68 -17.69
N ASP A 248 -27.13 -7.93 -16.53
CA ASP A 248 -26.74 -6.90 -15.58
C ASP A 248 -25.37 -6.25 -15.91
N THR A 249 -24.70 -6.73 -16.94
CA THR A 249 -23.37 -6.21 -17.32
C THR A 249 -23.51 -5.10 -18.34
N SER A 250 -22.99 -3.91 -18.04
CA SER A 250 -23.07 -2.79 -18.98
C SER A 250 -22.27 -3.06 -20.27
N GLU A 251 -22.78 -2.59 -21.41
CA GLU A 251 -22.12 -2.69 -22.71
C GLU A 251 -20.68 -2.15 -22.69
N ARG A 252 -20.43 -1.09 -21.91
CA ARG A 252 -19.10 -0.50 -21.73
C ARG A 252 -18.12 -1.46 -21.02
N GLU A 253 -18.60 -2.17 -20.00
CA GLU A 253 -17.79 -3.15 -19.27
C GLU A 253 -17.50 -4.38 -20.13
N THR A 254 -18.49 -4.81 -20.91
CA THR A 254 -18.33 -5.88 -21.89
C THR A 254 -17.27 -5.54 -22.91
N ASN A 255 -17.32 -4.34 -23.49
CA ASN A 255 -16.32 -3.88 -24.45
C ASN A 255 -14.92 -3.73 -23.83
N MET A 256 -14.81 -3.32 -22.58
CA MET A 256 -13.52 -3.27 -21.88
C MET A 256 -12.93 -4.66 -21.69
N LEU A 257 -13.72 -5.67 -21.34
CA LEU A 257 -13.27 -7.05 -21.21
C LEU A 257 -12.78 -7.63 -22.52
N PHE A 258 -13.49 -7.39 -23.62
CA PHE A 258 -13.09 -7.86 -24.96
C PHE A 258 -11.86 -7.15 -25.52
N ASN A 259 -11.70 -5.85 -25.25
CA ASN A 259 -10.56 -5.08 -25.74
C ASN A 259 -9.26 -5.36 -24.97
N PHE A 260 -9.36 -5.95 -23.80
CA PHE A 260 -8.19 -6.37 -23.06
C PHE A 260 -7.85 -7.83 -23.40
N LYS A 261 -6.61 -8.07 -23.77
CA LYS A 261 -6.11 -9.44 -23.93
C LYS A 261 -6.32 -10.20 -22.63
N ILE A 262 -7.24 -11.15 -22.60
CA ILE A 262 -7.61 -11.96 -21.43
C ILE A 262 -6.39 -12.54 -20.70
N SER A 263 -5.29 -12.79 -21.41
CA SER A 263 -4.01 -13.22 -20.81
C SER A 263 -3.43 -12.21 -19.82
N LYS A 264 -3.55 -10.91 -20.07
CA LYS A 264 -3.05 -9.86 -19.16
C LYS A 264 -3.93 -9.70 -17.91
N TYR A 265 -5.23 -9.93 -18.05
CA TYR A 265 -6.15 -9.95 -16.91
C TYR A 265 -5.92 -11.14 -16.00
N TRP A 266 -5.57 -12.27 -16.59
CA TRP A 266 -5.31 -13.47 -15.82
C TRP A 266 -4.16 -13.28 -14.83
N GLU A 267 -3.05 -12.75 -15.27
CA GLU A 267 -1.90 -12.47 -14.41
C GLU A 267 -2.26 -11.47 -13.30
N LEU A 268 -2.92 -10.38 -13.67
CA LEU A 268 -3.37 -9.40 -12.70
C LEU A 268 -4.41 -9.97 -11.72
N LEU A 269 -5.33 -10.82 -12.21
CA LEU A 269 -6.32 -11.46 -11.36
C LEU A 269 -5.67 -12.26 -10.25
N LEU A 270 -4.65 -13.07 -10.58
CA LEU A 270 -3.94 -13.89 -9.60
C LEU A 270 -3.18 -13.09 -8.54
N GLU A 271 -2.80 -11.85 -8.83
CA GLU A 271 -2.18 -10.95 -7.86
C GLU A 271 -3.19 -10.41 -6.81
N TYR A 272 -4.48 -10.62 -7.02
CA TYR A 272 -5.56 -10.19 -6.11
C TYR A 272 -6.22 -11.35 -5.36
N ASP A 273 -5.48 -12.39 -5.07
CA ASP A 273 -5.97 -13.61 -4.38
C ASP A 273 -6.55 -13.35 -2.97
N ALA A 274 -6.28 -12.18 -2.37
CA ALA A 274 -6.93 -11.77 -1.13
C ALA A 274 -8.47 -11.76 -1.23
N PHE A 275 -9.00 -11.52 -2.43
CA PHE A 275 -10.45 -11.50 -2.65
C PHE A 275 -11.10 -12.89 -2.65
N ALA A 276 -10.30 -13.97 -2.69
CA ALA A 276 -10.79 -15.33 -2.46
C ALA A 276 -11.40 -15.53 -1.05
N ALA A 277 -10.88 -14.83 -0.07
CA ALA A 277 -11.32 -14.93 1.32
C ALA A 277 -12.37 -13.86 1.71
N ILE A 278 -12.54 -12.82 0.91
CA ILE A 278 -13.47 -11.73 1.20
C ILE A 278 -14.86 -12.15 0.73
N LYS A 279 -15.76 -12.34 1.70
CA LYS A 279 -17.18 -12.50 1.41
C LYS A 279 -17.76 -11.10 1.19
N HIS A 280 -18.38 -10.87 0.01
CA HIS A 280 -19.25 -9.72 -0.16
C HIS A 280 -20.52 -9.93 0.67
N ARG A 281 -20.94 -8.90 1.37
CA ARG A 281 -22.19 -8.91 2.14
C ARG A 281 -23.41 -8.60 1.28
#